data_68574edffa1eedd7c802ba01a2ec7012
#
_entry.id   68574edffa1eedd7c802ba01a2ec7012
#
_cell.length_a   1.000
_cell.length_b   1.000
_cell.length_c   1.000
_cell.angle_alpha   90.00
_cell.angle_beta   90.00
_cell.angle_gamma   90.00
#
_symmetry.space_group_name_H-M   'P 1'
#
loop_
_entity.id
_entity.type
_entity.pdbx_description
1 polymer ?
#
loop_
_entity_poly.entity_id
_entity_poly.type
_entity_poly.pdbx_seq_one_letter_code
_entity_poly.pdbx_strand_id
1 'polypeptide(L)'
;MNKISADHLARKACVYIRQSTPGQVRNNLESQRLQYALVDRARQLGWVEVEVIDDDLGCTASGTLRSGFERLLSAVCDGTVGAVLCIEASRLARTGREWHTLLEFCGVVGALLIDADGIYDPTQISDRLVLGMIGTMSEMEVATFRQRAQTALVEKAKRGELFRRAAIGYVRNLNNRIEKDPINGCAPRLTWYSESSLS
;
A
#
# COMPACT_ATOMS: atom_id res chain seq x y z
N MET A 1 25.16 19.37 -5.64
CA MET A 1 25.30 19.63 -4.19
C MET A 1 24.94 18.37 -3.43
N ASN A 2 25.74 17.98 -2.44
CA ASN A 2 25.41 16.82 -1.60
C ASN A 2 24.28 17.24 -0.65
N LYS A 3 23.10 16.66 -0.76
CA LYS A 3 21.93 16.97 0.10
C LYS A 3 22.08 16.39 1.51
N ILE A 4 22.97 15.41 1.67
CA ILE A 4 23.23 14.77 2.97
C ILE A 4 24.18 15.67 3.76
N SER A 5 23.73 16.10 4.93
CA SER A 5 24.51 16.88 5.90
C SER A 5 24.98 16.03 7.08
N ALA A 6 25.91 16.55 7.88
CA ALA A 6 26.35 15.89 9.11
C ALA A 6 25.19 15.69 10.10
N ASP A 7 24.23 16.62 10.14
CA ASP A 7 23.03 16.52 10.97
C ASP A 7 22.13 15.35 10.58
N HIS A 8 22.01 15.06 9.29
CA HIS A 8 21.29 13.87 8.81
C HIS A 8 22.01 12.58 9.25
N LEU A 9 23.34 12.53 9.16
CA LEU A 9 24.14 11.35 9.50
C LEU A 9 24.25 11.12 11.01
N ALA A 10 24.04 12.16 11.84
CA ALA A 10 23.99 12.05 13.30
C ALA A 10 22.71 11.35 13.81
N ARG A 11 21.68 11.27 12.97
CA ARG A 11 20.42 10.57 13.22
C ARG A 11 20.38 9.25 12.46
N LYS A 12 19.52 8.31 12.86
CA LYS A 12 19.41 7.00 12.19
C LYS A 12 18.78 7.10 10.80
N ALA A 13 19.11 6.16 9.91
CA ALA A 13 18.37 5.93 8.69
C ALA A 13 17.29 4.87 8.93
N CYS A 14 16.07 5.08 8.45
CA CYS A 14 14.99 4.10 8.46
C CYS A 14 14.80 3.52 7.07
N VAL A 15 15.00 2.21 6.91
CA VAL A 15 14.67 1.47 5.68
C VAL A 15 13.28 0.89 5.84
N TYR A 16 12.32 1.41 5.06
CA TYR A 16 10.94 0.95 5.11
C TYR A 16 10.67 -0.09 4.01
N ILE A 17 10.29 -1.28 4.44
CA ILE A 17 10.05 -2.43 3.57
C ILE A 17 8.56 -2.76 3.54
N ARG A 18 7.98 -2.86 2.34
CA ARG A 18 6.57 -3.18 2.16
C ARG A 18 6.33 -4.15 1.01
N GLN A 19 5.48 -5.17 1.24
CA GLN A 19 4.93 -6.03 0.19
C GLN A 19 3.44 -6.26 0.40
N SER A 20 2.64 -6.15 -0.67
CA SER A 20 1.18 -6.02 -0.59
C SER A 20 0.43 -7.34 -0.40
N THR A 21 1.03 -8.50 -0.64
CA THR A 21 0.35 -9.81 -0.53
C THR A 21 1.25 -10.91 0.00
N PRO A 22 0.70 -11.88 0.77
CA PRO A 22 1.46 -13.05 1.25
C PRO A 22 2.06 -13.89 0.11
N GLY A 23 1.41 -13.91 -1.07
CA GLY A 23 1.93 -14.57 -2.26
C GLY A 23 3.16 -13.87 -2.84
N GLN A 24 3.23 -12.55 -2.77
CA GLN A 24 4.42 -11.79 -3.17
C GLN A 24 5.59 -12.02 -2.21
N VAL A 25 5.32 -12.14 -0.90
CA VAL A 25 6.35 -12.44 0.11
C VAL A 25 6.98 -13.81 -0.16
N ARG A 26 6.20 -14.81 -0.58
CA ARG A 26 6.71 -16.17 -0.87
C ARG A 26 7.43 -16.30 -2.20
N ASN A 27 6.97 -15.60 -3.23
CA ASN A 27 7.40 -15.81 -4.60
C ASN A 27 8.35 -14.74 -5.14
N ASN A 28 8.56 -13.65 -4.42
CA ASN A 28 9.39 -12.52 -4.88
C ASN A 28 10.56 -12.24 -3.92
N LEU A 29 11.42 -13.26 -3.75
CA LEU A 29 12.66 -13.16 -2.98
C LEU A 29 13.60 -12.08 -3.51
N GLU A 30 13.56 -11.81 -4.81
CA GLU A 30 14.38 -10.77 -5.45
C GLU A 30 13.96 -9.37 -5.00
N SER A 31 12.66 -9.11 -4.92
CA SER A 31 12.15 -7.84 -4.38
C SER A 31 12.53 -7.63 -2.91
N GLN A 32 12.52 -8.71 -2.11
CA GLN A 32 12.99 -8.63 -0.73
C GLN A 32 14.50 -8.31 -0.68
N ARG A 33 15.31 -9.01 -1.47
CA ARG A 33 16.75 -8.75 -1.55
C ARG A 33 17.05 -7.30 -1.93
N LEU A 34 16.33 -6.75 -2.91
CA LEU A 34 16.47 -5.35 -3.32
C LEU A 34 16.10 -4.39 -2.18
N GLN A 35 15.08 -4.71 -1.40
CA GLN A 35 14.69 -3.89 -0.27
C GLN A 35 15.73 -3.92 0.86
N TYR A 36 16.24 -5.10 1.20
CA TYR A 36 17.31 -5.22 2.19
C TYR A 36 18.65 -4.63 1.70
N ALA A 37 18.91 -4.60 0.39
CA ALA A 37 20.07 -3.91 -0.17
C ALA A 37 20.07 -2.39 0.08
N LEU A 38 18.91 -1.79 0.43
CA LEU A 38 18.84 -0.40 0.87
C LEU A 38 19.61 -0.14 2.17
N VAL A 39 19.77 -1.16 3.02
CA VAL A 39 20.59 -1.06 4.24
C VAL A 39 22.05 -0.80 3.86
N ASP A 40 22.56 -1.55 2.87
CA ASP A 40 23.93 -1.36 2.39
C ASP A 40 24.08 0.00 1.71
N ARG A 41 23.06 0.44 0.98
CA ARG A 41 23.03 1.79 0.39
C ARG A 41 23.07 2.89 1.47
N ALA A 42 22.30 2.75 2.55
CA ALA A 42 22.34 3.70 3.67
C ALA A 42 23.74 3.79 4.27
N ARG A 43 24.39 2.65 4.50
CA ARG A 43 25.77 2.59 5.00
C ARG A 43 26.78 3.21 4.03
N GLN A 44 26.65 2.96 2.73
CA GLN A 44 27.49 3.58 1.69
C GLN A 44 27.32 5.11 1.64
N LEU A 45 26.13 5.62 1.96
CA LEU A 45 25.84 7.05 2.04
C LEU A 45 26.33 7.69 3.35
N GLY A 46 26.83 6.89 4.30
CA GLY A 46 27.49 7.36 5.52
C GLY A 46 26.71 7.13 6.82
N TRP A 47 25.52 6.53 6.78
CA TRP A 47 24.78 6.21 8.02
C TRP A 47 25.39 5.04 8.78
N VAL A 48 25.65 5.26 10.06
CA VAL A 48 26.15 4.23 10.99
C VAL A 48 24.99 3.41 11.54
N GLU A 49 23.93 4.10 11.95
CA GLU A 49 22.73 3.48 12.50
C GLU A 49 21.63 3.36 11.44
N VAL A 50 21.23 2.13 11.15
CA VAL A 50 20.19 1.82 10.16
C VAL A 50 19.16 0.90 10.79
N GLU A 51 17.92 1.37 10.87
CA GLU A 51 16.77 0.62 11.36
C GLU A 51 15.95 0.11 10.17
N VAL A 52 15.58 -1.18 10.20
CA VAL A 52 14.68 -1.77 9.19
C VAL A 52 13.28 -1.88 9.80
N ILE A 53 12.30 -1.35 9.08
CA ILE A 53 10.88 -1.43 9.42
C ILE A 53 10.19 -2.28 8.35
N ASP A 54 9.89 -3.53 8.68
CA ASP A 54 9.32 -4.55 7.79
C ASP A 54 8.00 -5.16 8.36
N ASP A 55 7.45 -4.55 9.40
CA ASP A 55 6.20 -4.97 10.05
C ASP A 55 4.98 -5.02 9.11
N ASP A 56 5.04 -4.29 7.98
CA ASP A 56 3.96 -4.24 6.98
C ASP A 56 4.13 -5.26 5.84
N LEU A 57 5.06 -6.22 5.97
CA LEU A 57 5.22 -7.31 5.00
C LEU A 57 4.01 -8.24 5.00
N GLY A 58 3.39 -8.42 3.83
CA GLY A 58 2.24 -9.31 3.66
C GLY A 58 0.91 -8.73 4.15
N CYS A 59 0.87 -7.50 4.64
CA CYS A 59 -0.35 -6.82 5.05
C CYS A 59 -1.18 -6.40 3.85
N THR A 60 -2.38 -7.01 3.70
CA THR A 60 -3.33 -6.66 2.64
C THR A 60 -3.98 -5.30 2.89
N ALA A 61 -4.47 -4.67 1.79
CA ALA A 61 -5.00 -3.30 1.78
C ALA A 61 -6.28 -3.07 2.62
N SER A 62 -6.91 -4.13 3.15
CA SER A 62 -8.18 -4.04 3.85
C SER A 62 -8.03 -4.14 5.36
N GLY A 63 -8.09 -2.99 6.03
CA GLY A 63 -8.53 -2.91 7.44
C GLY A 63 -7.52 -3.24 8.54
N THR A 64 -6.28 -3.57 8.24
CA THR A 64 -5.27 -3.85 9.26
C THR A 64 -4.47 -2.58 9.58
N LEU A 65 -4.33 -2.27 10.86
CA LEU A 65 -3.43 -1.24 11.37
C LEU A 65 -2.03 -1.44 10.74
N ARG A 66 -1.46 -0.38 10.20
CA ARG A 66 -0.11 -0.40 9.60
C ARG A 66 0.91 -0.03 10.68
N SER A 67 1.19 -1.01 11.53
CA SER A 67 2.14 -0.83 12.62
C SER A 67 3.51 -0.32 12.15
N GLY A 68 3.98 -0.80 10.99
CA GLY A 68 5.25 -0.34 10.41
C GLY A 68 5.22 1.10 9.95
N PHE A 69 4.17 1.54 9.26
CA PHE A 69 4.06 2.93 8.83
C PHE A 69 3.85 3.90 10.00
N GLU A 70 3.03 3.52 10.98
CA GLU A 70 2.83 4.31 12.20
C GLU A 70 4.12 4.44 13.00
N ARG A 71 4.90 3.35 13.12
CA ARG A 71 6.22 3.35 13.73
C ARG A 71 7.19 4.27 13.01
N LEU A 72 7.19 4.25 11.66
CA LEU A 72 7.99 5.16 10.84
C LEU A 72 7.61 6.63 11.11
N LEU A 73 6.30 6.94 11.07
CA LEU A 73 5.82 8.30 11.35
C LEU A 73 6.20 8.77 12.74
N SER A 74 6.04 7.92 13.76
CA SER A 74 6.44 8.24 15.13
C SER A 74 7.94 8.56 15.21
N ALA A 75 8.79 7.70 14.66
CA ALA A 75 10.23 7.90 14.66
C ALA A 75 10.66 9.20 13.93
N VAL A 76 9.97 9.56 12.83
CA VAL A 76 10.20 10.83 12.15
C VAL A 76 9.76 11.99 13.02
N CYS A 77 8.55 11.95 13.63
CA CYS A 77 8.04 13.00 14.52
C CYS A 77 8.94 13.24 15.73
N ASP A 78 9.54 12.17 16.26
CA ASP A 78 10.48 12.25 17.39
C ASP A 78 11.83 12.90 16.99
N GLY A 79 12.02 13.23 15.71
CA GLY A 79 13.24 13.82 15.19
C GLY A 79 14.47 12.91 15.19
N THR A 80 14.29 11.61 15.44
CA THR A 80 15.39 10.64 15.53
C THR A 80 15.86 10.13 14.17
N VAL A 81 15.10 10.40 13.10
CA VAL A 81 15.35 9.92 11.74
C VAL A 81 16.01 11.01 10.88
N GLY A 82 17.16 10.72 10.30
CA GLY A 82 17.85 11.59 9.35
C GLY A 82 17.46 11.32 7.90
N ALA A 83 17.10 10.06 7.57
CA ALA A 83 16.59 9.70 6.27
C ALA A 83 15.64 8.50 6.32
N VAL A 84 14.65 8.50 5.43
CA VAL A 84 13.78 7.38 5.13
C VAL A 84 14.18 6.82 3.76
N LEU A 85 14.56 5.53 3.72
CA LEU A 85 14.94 4.83 2.50
C LEU A 85 13.83 3.85 2.08
N CYS A 86 13.52 3.82 0.79
CA CYS A 86 12.58 2.88 0.18
C CYS A 86 13.02 2.56 -1.25
N ILE A 87 12.43 1.53 -1.88
CA ILE A 87 12.70 1.25 -3.29
C ILE A 87 12.12 2.35 -4.18
N GLU A 88 10.90 2.76 -3.89
CA GLU A 88 10.13 3.71 -4.68
C GLU A 88 9.29 4.58 -3.74
N ALA A 89 9.50 5.89 -3.79
CA ALA A 89 8.84 6.86 -2.91
C ALA A 89 7.31 6.80 -3.02
N SER A 90 6.78 6.58 -4.22
CA SER A 90 5.35 6.44 -4.49
C SER A 90 4.68 5.29 -3.70
N ARG A 91 5.46 4.33 -3.24
CA ARG A 91 4.96 3.14 -2.51
C ARG A 91 5.07 3.22 -0.99
N LEU A 92 5.63 4.29 -0.45
CA LEU A 92 5.71 4.49 1.00
C LEU A 92 4.32 4.58 1.64
N ALA A 93 3.43 5.36 1.03
CA ALA A 93 2.06 5.55 1.50
C ALA A 93 1.05 4.74 0.66
N ARG A 94 -0.14 4.52 1.22
CA ARG A 94 -1.29 3.91 0.51
C ARG A 94 -2.29 4.94 0.01
N THR A 95 -2.33 6.08 0.67
CA THR A 95 -3.24 7.18 0.39
C THR A 95 -2.46 8.48 0.28
N GLY A 96 -2.97 9.44 -0.50
CA GLY A 96 -2.37 10.76 -0.57
C GLY A 96 -2.31 11.46 0.78
N ARG A 97 -3.29 11.22 1.67
CA ARG A 97 -3.24 11.75 3.03
C ARG A 97 -2.00 11.26 3.78
N GLU A 98 -1.76 9.93 3.80
CA GLU A 98 -0.56 9.37 4.44
C GLU A 98 0.72 9.94 3.83
N TRP A 99 0.75 10.07 2.49
CA TRP A 99 1.86 10.63 1.75
C TRP A 99 2.16 12.07 2.16
N HIS A 100 1.14 12.93 2.12
CA HIS A 100 1.31 14.33 2.52
C HIS A 100 1.69 14.48 3.98
N THR A 101 1.12 13.67 4.87
CA THR A 101 1.50 13.67 6.30
C THR A 101 2.98 13.31 6.48
N LEU A 102 3.47 12.28 5.80
CA LEU A 102 4.88 11.90 5.86
C LEU A 102 5.78 13.03 5.34
N LEU A 103 5.42 13.63 4.19
CA LEU A 103 6.19 14.74 3.61
C LEU A 103 6.25 15.95 4.53
N GLU A 104 5.14 16.30 5.18
CA GLU A 104 5.08 17.42 6.13
C GLU A 104 5.98 17.16 7.33
N PHE A 105 5.90 15.98 7.92
CA PHE A 105 6.78 15.65 9.05
C PHE A 105 8.24 15.62 8.66
N CYS A 106 8.60 14.98 7.54
CA CYS A 106 9.97 15.02 7.03
C CYS A 106 10.44 16.45 6.78
N GLY A 107 9.58 17.33 6.24
CA GLY A 107 9.90 18.74 6.02
C GLY A 107 10.11 19.53 7.32
N VAL A 108 9.34 19.24 8.38
CA VAL A 108 9.47 19.92 9.68
C VAL A 108 10.73 19.49 10.41
N VAL A 109 11.03 18.18 10.43
CA VAL A 109 12.20 17.66 11.17
C VAL A 109 13.48 17.66 10.33
N GLY A 110 13.40 17.99 9.05
CA GLY A 110 14.52 17.94 8.12
C GLY A 110 15.02 16.51 7.89
N ALA A 111 14.12 15.56 7.67
CA ALA A 111 14.49 14.20 7.29
C ALA A 111 14.45 14.04 5.76
N LEU A 112 15.45 13.37 5.20
CA LEU A 112 15.54 13.11 3.76
C LEU A 112 14.65 11.93 3.36
N LEU A 113 14.17 11.95 2.11
CA LEU A 113 13.59 10.78 1.44
C LEU A 113 14.56 10.29 0.39
N ILE A 114 14.85 8.99 0.37
CA ILE A 114 15.81 8.39 -0.54
C ILE A 114 15.16 7.16 -1.18
N ASP A 115 15.14 7.13 -2.51
CA ASP A 115 14.69 5.97 -3.26
C ASP A 115 15.73 5.54 -4.30
N ALA A 116 15.35 4.65 -5.22
CA ALA A 116 16.24 4.19 -6.28
C ALA A 116 16.65 5.32 -7.22
N ASP A 117 15.76 6.30 -7.43
CA ASP A 117 15.93 7.36 -8.42
C ASP A 117 16.66 8.58 -7.87
N GLY A 118 16.60 8.82 -6.54
CA GLY A 118 17.24 10.02 -6.00
C GLY A 118 17.21 10.20 -4.48
N ILE A 119 17.76 11.36 -4.10
CA ILE A 119 17.74 11.88 -2.74
C ILE A 119 16.92 13.17 -2.77
N TYR A 120 15.87 13.21 -1.98
CA TYR A 120 14.94 14.32 -1.91
C TYR A 120 14.97 14.93 -0.52
N ASP A 121 15.04 16.25 -0.50
CA ASP A 121 14.96 17.07 0.73
C ASP A 121 13.60 17.77 0.77
N PRO A 122 12.64 17.33 1.61
CA PRO A 122 11.31 17.93 1.66
C PRO A 122 11.29 19.38 2.17
N THR A 123 12.41 19.89 2.70
CA THR A 123 12.56 21.31 3.07
C THR A 123 12.78 22.20 1.84
N GLN A 124 13.28 21.62 0.74
CA GLN A 124 13.51 22.33 -0.51
C GLN A 124 12.26 22.34 -1.38
N ILE A 125 11.88 23.52 -1.87
CA ILE A 125 10.66 23.72 -2.68
C ILE A 125 10.67 22.84 -3.94
N SER A 126 11.82 22.74 -4.62
CA SER A 126 11.97 21.94 -5.84
C SER A 126 11.72 20.45 -5.59
N ASP A 127 12.29 19.90 -4.53
CA ASP A 127 12.15 18.50 -4.18
C ASP A 127 10.74 18.18 -3.65
N ARG A 128 10.18 19.12 -2.86
CA ARG A 128 8.80 19.01 -2.39
C ARG A 128 7.80 19.00 -3.55
N LEU A 129 8.06 19.78 -4.61
CA LEU A 129 7.24 19.74 -5.83
C LEU A 129 7.32 18.36 -6.51
N VAL A 130 8.54 17.84 -6.69
CA VAL A 130 8.74 16.51 -7.30
C VAL A 130 8.05 15.42 -6.49
N LEU A 131 8.22 15.42 -5.17
CA LEU A 131 7.57 14.47 -4.26
C LEU A 131 6.03 14.61 -4.30
N GLY A 132 5.50 15.81 -4.40
CA GLY A 132 4.08 16.08 -4.59
C GLY A 132 3.56 15.47 -5.90
N MET A 133 4.31 15.62 -7.00
CA MET A 133 3.95 15.02 -8.29
C MET A 133 3.99 13.48 -8.23
N ILE A 134 5.00 12.88 -7.59
CA ILE A 134 5.09 11.42 -7.40
C ILE A 134 3.84 10.90 -6.68
N GLY A 135 3.42 11.56 -5.60
CA GLY A 135 2.21 11.19 -4.87
C GLY A 135 0.94 11.28 -5.71
N THR A 136 0.75 12.36 -6.46
CA THR A 136 -0.42 12.55 -7.32
C THR A 136 -0.46 11.57 -8.48
N MET A 137 0.68 11.26 -9.10
CA MET A 137 0.77 10.25 -10.16
C MET A 137 0.37 8.86 -9.66
N SER A 138 0.83 8.48 -8.48
CA SER A 138 0.46 7.20 -7.84
C SER A 138 -1.06 7.11 -7.61
N GLU A 139 -1.69 8.16 -7.12
CA GLU A 139 -3.15 8.21 -6.96
C GLU A 139 -3.90 8.11 -8.30
N MET A 140 -3.41 8.81 -9.33
CA MET A 140 -4.00 8.79 -10.66
C MET A 140 -3.90 7.39 -11.29
N GLU A 141 -2.79 6.68 -11.13
CA GLU A 141 -2.64 5.30 -11.61
C GLU A 141 -3.66 4.36 -10.95
N VAL A 142 -3.82 4.46 -9.63
CA VAL A 142 -4.82 3.66 -8.88
C VAL A 142 -6.24 4.01 -9.32
N ALA A 143 -6.56 5.28 -9.51
CA ALA A 143 -7.87 5.73 -9.99
C ALA A 143 -8.15 5.22 -11.40
N THR A 144 -7.18 5.32 -12.30
CA THR A 144 -7.28 4.82 -13.68
C THR A 144 -7.47 3.30 -13.70
N PHE A 145 -6.72 2.56 -12.89
CA PHE A 145 -6.90 1.12 -12.76
C PHE A 145 -8.30 0.74 -12.26
N ARG A 146 -8.81 1.43 -11.24
CA ARG A 146 -10.18 1.22 -10.72
C ARG A 146 -11.23 1.48 -11.78
N GLN A 147 -11.09 2.58 -12.53
CA GLN A 147 -12.00 2.92 -13.61
C GLN A 147 -12.02 1.84 -14.71
N ARG A 148 -10.85 1.37 -15.15
CA ARG A 148 -10.73 0.29 -16.14
C ARG A 148 -11.34 -1.01 -15.62
N ALA A 149 -11.10 -1.36 -14.35
CA ALA A 149 -11.68 -2.55 -13.73
C ALA A 149 -13.22 -2.45 -13.66
N GLN A 150 -13.77 -1.30 -13.28
CA GLN A 150 -15.22 -1.07 -13.27
C GLN A 150 -15.83 -1.19 -14.68
N THR A 151 -15.21 -0.57 -15.67
CA THR A 151 -15.66 -0.68 -17.07
C THR A 151 -15.66 -2.14 -17.54
N ALA A 152 -14.60 -2.88 -17.27
CA ALA A 152 -14.51 -4.29 -17.61
C ALA A 152 -15.58 -5.15 -16.91
N LEU A 153 -15.90 -4.84 -15.63
CA LEU A 153 -16.98 -5.51 -14.90
C LEU A 153 -18.35 -5.22 -15.52
N VAL A 154 -18.62 -3.97 -15.89
CA VAL A 154 -19.88 -3.59 -16.56
C VAL A 154 -20.01 -4.31 -17.90
N GLU A 155 -18.95 -4.34 -18.72
CA GLU A 155 -18.97 -5.04 -20.01
C GLU A 155 -19.18 -6.57 -19.83
N LYS A 156 -18.54 -7.19 -18.83
CA LYS A 156 -18.81 -8.59 -18.47
C LYS A 156 -20.26 -8.80 -18.03
N ALA A 157 -20.82 -7.86 -17.27
CA ALA A 157 -22.21 -7.93 -16.86
C ALA A 157 -23.17 -7.87 -18.04
N LYS A 158 -22.93 -6.94 -18.99
CA LYS A 158 -23.74 -6.83 -20.23
C LYS A 158 -23.71 -8.11 -21.08
N ARG A 159 -22.57 -8.81 -21.12
CA ARG A 159 -22.43 -10.08 -21.84
C ARG A 159 -22.92 -11.29 -21.04
N GLY A 160 -23.41 -11.09 -19.79
CA GLY A 160 -23.82 -12.19 -18.93
C GLY A 160 -22.65 -13.03 -18.35
N GLU A 161 -21.43 -12.55 -18.48
CA GLU A 161 -20.19 -13.23 -18.06
C GLU A 161 -19.76 -12.85 -16.64
N LEU A 162 -20.53 -12.00 -15.94
CA LEU A 162 -20.20 -11.56 -14.59
C LEU A 162 -20.61 -12.63 -13.57
N PHE A 163 -19.66 -13.51 -13.26
CA PHE A 163 -19.85 -14.57 -12.28
C PHE A 163 -19.49 -14.07 -10.86
N ARG A 164 -20.46 -13.64 -10.11
CA ARG A 164 -20.31 -13.42 -8.67
C ARG A 164 -20.51 -14.72 -7.91
N ARG A 165 -19.95 -14.82 -6.70
CA ARG A 165 -20.26 -15.92 -5.78
C ARG A 165 -21.77 -15.94 -5.54
N ALA A 166 -22.39 -17.12 -5.58
CA ALA A 166 -23.76 -17.27 -5.20
C ALA A 166 -23.95 -16.80 -3.73
N ALA A 167 -25.08 -16.17 -3.44
CA ALA A 167 -25.42 -15.80 -2.07
C ALA A 167 -25.55 -17.06 -1.19
N ILE A 168 -25.43 -16.90 0.12
CA ILE A 168 -25.57 -18.02 1.06
C ILE A 168 -26.96 -18.64 0.85
N GLY A 169 -27.02 -19.97 0.73
CA GLY A 169 -28.25 -20.72 0.43
C GLY A 169 -28.55 -20.89 -1.07
N TYR A 170 -27.64 -20.45 -1.95
CA TYR A 170 -27.72 -20.69 -3.38
C TYR A 170 -26.44 -21.31 -3.91
N VAL A 171 -26.61 -22.18 -4.90
CA VAL A 171 -25.51 -22.83 -5.64
C VAL A 171 -25.66 -22.54 -7.12
N ARG A 172 -24.56 -22.64 -7.84
CA ARG A 172 -24.55 -22.53 -9.28
C ARG A 172 -24.53 -23.93 -9.89
N ASN A 173 -25.51 -24.21 -10.74
CA ASN A 173 -25.57 -25.49 -11.47
C ASN A 173 -24.58 -25.52 -12.65
N LEU A 174 -24.47 -26.70 -13.29
CA LEU A 174 -23.59 -26.92 -14.46
C LEU A 174 -23.95 -26.02 -15.65
N ASN A 175 -25.19 -25.56 -15.76
CA ASN A 175 -25.68 -24.65 -16.79
C ASN A 175 -25.49 -23.16 -16.40
N ASN A 176 -24.67 -22.89 -15.35
CA ASN A 176 -24.32 -21.58 -14.88
C ASN A 176 -25.50 -20.74 -14.31
N ARG A 177 -26.62 -21.37 -13.98
CA ARG A 177 -27.77 -20.75 -13.32
C ARG A 177 -27.63 -20.84 -11.81
N ILE A 178 -28.13 -19.80 -11.13
CA ILE A 178 -28.16 -19.77 -9.67
C ILE A 178 -29.46 -20.42 -9.21
N GLU A 179 -29.34 -21.48 -8.41
CA GLU A 179 -30.46 -22.24 -7.85
C GLU A 179 -30.30 -22.31 -6.32
N LYS A 180 -31.39 -22.60 -5.61
CA LYS A 180 -31.34 -22.80 -4.15
C LYS A 180 -30.48 -24.02 -3.85
N ASP A 181 -29.62 -23.91 -2.83
CA ASP A 181 -28.77 -25.01 -2.39
C ASP A 181 -29.65 -26.10 -1.71
N PRO A 182 -29.71 -27.30 -2.29
CA PRO A 182 -30.54 -28.38 -1.73
C PRO A 182 -29.96 -28.98 -0.44
N ILE A 183 -28.68 -28.75 -0.13
CA ILE A 183 -27.96 -29.43 0.95
C ILE A 183 -27.86 -28.54 2.20
N ASN A 184 -27.63 -27.23 2.02
CA ASN A 184 -27.49 -26.32 3.13
C ASN A 184 -28.84 -25.74 3.53
N GLY A 185 -29.43 -26.20 4.62
CA GLY A 185 -30.74 -25.86 5.17
C GLY A 185 -31.11 -24.38 5.39
N CYS A 186 -30.37 -23.45 4.76
CA CYS A 186 -30.72 -22.01 4.70
C CYS A 186 -31.84 -21.72 3.69
N ALA A 187 -32.14 -22.62 2.76
CA ALA A 187 -33.19 -22.45 1.77
C ALA A 187 -34.60 -22.29 2.37
N PRO A 188 -34.99 -22.99 3.45
CA PRO A 188 -36.28 -22.80 4.10
C PRO A 188 -36.45 -21.44 4.76
N ARG A 189 -35.38 -20.84 5.28
CA ARG A 189 -35.42 -19.51 5.92
C ARG A 189 -35.59 -18.35 4.93
N LEU A 190 -35.08 -18.51 3.72
CA LEU A 190 -35.18 -17.48 2.68
C LEU A 190 -36.55 -17.46 1.99
N THR A 191 -37.23 -18.60 1.90
CA THR A 191 -38.60 -18.66 1.38
C THR A 191 -39.59 -17.95 2.28
N TRP A 192 -39.38 -17.93 3.59
CA TRP A 192 -40.25 -17.26 4.55
C TRP A 192 -40.27 -15.72 4.38
N TYR A 193 -39.12 -15.14 3.97
CA TYR A 193 -38.99 -13.70 3.74
C TYR A 193 -39.63 -13.23 2.43
N SER A 194 -39.79 -14.09 1.43
CA SER A 194 -40.41 -13.72 0.15
C SER A 194 -41.94 -13.78 0.19
N GLU A 195 -42.51 -14.61 1.05
CA GLU A 195 -43.97 -14.71 1.19
C GLU A 195 -44.58 -13.63 2.11
N SER A 196 -43.78 -13.09 3.05
CA SER A 196 -44.26 -12.01 3.94
C SER A 196 -44.16 -10.61 3.32
N SER A 197 -43.61 -10.46 2.11
CA SER A 197 -43.54 -9.18 1.40
C SER A 197 -44.64 -8.96 0.36
N LEU A 198 -45.59 -9.88 0.26
CA LEU A 198 -46.73 -9.85 -0.69
C LEU A 198 -48.10 -9.78 0.01
N SER A 199 -48.14 -9.42 1.29
CA SER A 199 -49.36 -9.16 2.01
C SER A 199 -49.45 -7.72 2.53
#